data_d7b226a8291b5c0ca4248fe4bdb7e3ab
#
_entry.id   d7b226a8291b5c0ca4248fe4bdb7e3ab
#
_cell.length_a   1.000
_cell.length_b   1.000
_cell.length_c   1.000
_cell.angle_alpha   90.00
_cell.angle_beta   90.00
_cell.angle_gamma   90.00
#
_symmetry.space_group_name_H-M   'P 1'
#
loop_
_entity.id
_entity.type
_entity.pdbx_description
1 polymer ?
#
loop_
_entity_poly.entity_id
_entity_poly.type
_entity_poly.pdbx_seq_one_letter_code
_entity_poly.pdbx_strand_id
1 'polypeptide(L)'
;MNYAEESLKKHGEWKGKLEVVSRVPVSTKDDLSLAYTPGVAEPCLEIQKDVEKSYEYTRRWNTCLVVTDGTAVLGLGDIGPEAGMPVMEGKCVLFKAFGDVDAFPLCIKSKDVDEIVNTVYLISGSCGGVNLEDIAAPRCFEIEKKLKEKCDIPIFHDDQHGTAIITLAGLINALKVVGKTKEEIKVVVNGAGAAATAITKLILSYGVKNVIMCDRTGAVYEGRKEGMNPFKEEMAKLTNLEKKSGSLADMVVGADVFIGVSAPGALTTEMVKTMNKDAIVFACANPTPEIFPDEAKAGGARIVSTGRSDFPNQINNVLAFPALFRGAFDVRAKDINEEMKIAASLALANLISDEELNEDYIIPAAFDPRVKDAVSKAVAQAARDSGVARI
;
A
#
# COMPACT_ATOMS: atom_id res chain seq x y z
N MET A 1 -23.24 15.48 -8.07
CA MET A 1 -23.12 14.42 -9.10
C MET A 1 -23.32 13.09 -8.41
N ASN A 2 -24.18 12.20 -8.92
CA ASN A 2 -24.29 10.83 -8.40
C ASN A 2 -23.17 10.00 -9.06
N TYR A 3 -22.03 9.88 -8.36
CA TYR A 3 -20.86 9.17 -8.90
C TYR A 3 -21.12 7.68 -9.17
N ALA A 4 -22.05 7.03 -8.48
CA ALA A 4 -22.35 5.62 -8.70
C ALA A 4 -23.03 5.39 -10.06
N GLU A 5 -24.07 6.16 -10.36
CA GLU A 5 -24.78 6.08 -11.64
C GLU A 5 -23.91 6.51 -12.82
N GLU A 6 -23.16 7.62 -12.66
CA GLU A 6 -22.28 8.10 -13.71
C GLU A 6 -21.11 7.14 -13.97
N SER A 7 -20.56 6.54 -12.94
CA SER A 7 -19.52 5.52 -13.06
C SER A 7 -20.01 4.30 -13.83
N LEU A 8 -21.21 3.77 -13.50
CA LEU A 8 -21.78 2.63 -14.22
C LEU A 8 -21.98 2.95 -15.72
N LYS A 9 -22.52 4.12 -16.03
CA LYS A 9 -22.68 4.59 -17.40
C LYS A 9 -21.33 4.68 -18.13
N LYS A 10 -20.34 5.32 -17.50
CA LYS A 10 -19.00 5.48 -18.08
C LYS A 10 -18.28 4.15 -18.31
N HIS A 11 -18.38 3.19 -17.39
CA HIS A 11 -17.81 1.86 -17.62
C HIS A 11 -18.44 1.15 -18.82
N GLY A 12 -19.75 1.32 -19.04
CA GLY A 12 -20.42 0.83 -20.24
C GLY A 12 -19.95 1.50 -21.54
N GLU A 13 -19.68 2.82 -21.49
CA GLU A 13 -19.14 3.57 -22.62
C GLU A 13 -17.67 3.22 -22.92
N TRP A 14 -16.82 3.12 -21.89
CA TRP A 14 -15.39 2.82 -22.03
C TRP A 14 -15.12 1.39 -22.50
N LYS A 15 -15.96 0.42 -22.10
CA LYS A 15 -15.77 -1.01 -22.39
C LYS A 15 -14.41 -1.55 -21.90
N GLY A 16 -13.97 -1.09 -20.74
CA GLY A 16 -12.65 -1.29 -20.17
C GLY A 16 -11.83 -0.01 -20.08
N LYS A 17 -10.87 0.03 -19.19
CA LYS A 17 -10.02 1.21 -18.94
C LYS A 17 -8.62 1.07 -19.52
N LEU A 18 -8.29 -0.09 -20.07
CA LEU A 18 -6.98 -0.41 -20.59
C LEU A 18 -7.04 -0.75 -22.07
N GLU A 19 -5.97 -0.40 -22.76
CA GLU A 19 -5.75 -0.66 -24.17
C GLU A 19 -4.30 -1.10 -24.37
N VAL A 20 -4.06 -2.03 -25.28
CA VAL A 20 -2.71 -2.43 -25.69
C VAL A 20 -2.36 -1.71 -26.97
N VAL A 21 -1.30 -0.89 -26.93
CA VAL A 21 -0.83 -0.09 -28.06
C VAL A 21 0.55 -0.55 -28.49
N SER A 22 0.75 -0.68 -29.80
CA SER A 22 2.08 -0.96 -30.35
C SER A 22 3.02 0.23 -30.14
N ARG A 23 4.25 -0.05 -29.68
CA ARG A 23 5.31 0.94 -29.52
C ARG A 23 6.21 1.08 -30.75
N VAL A 24 6.05 0.17 -31.70
CA VAL A 24 6.85 0.16 -32.92
C VAL A 24 5.93 0.24 -34.15
N PRO A 25 6.38 0.85 -35.25
CA PRO A 25 5.61 0.85 -36.49
C PRO A 25 5.61 -0.55 -37.13
N VAL A 26 4.52 -0.88 -37.81
CA VAL A 26 4.43 -2.06 -38.69
C VAL A 26 3.74 -1.60 -39.97
N SER A 27 4.43 -0.74 -40.71
CA SER A 27 3.90 -0.09 -41.93
C SER A 27 4.60 -0.53 -43.20
N THR A 28 5.79 -1.10 -43.06
CA THR A 28 6.62 -1.57 -44.17
C THR A 28 7.03 -3.02 -43.99
N LYS A 29 7.54 -3.64 -45.07
CA LYS A 29 8.12 -4.99 -44.98
C LYS A 29 9.35 -5.04 -44.08
N ASP A 30 10.12 -3.97 -44.04
CA ASP A 30 11.31 -3.87 -43.19
C ASP A 30 10.91 -3.76 -41.71
N ASP A 31 9.92 -2.92 -41.40
CA ASP A 31 9.36 -2.84 -40.03
C ASP A 31 8.90 -4.21 -39.53
N LEU A 32 8.16 -4.95 -40.36
CA LEU A 32 7.70 -6.30 -40.02
C LEU A 32 8.88 -7.25 -39.81
N SER A 33 9.91 -7.19 -40.65
CA SER A 33 11.09 -8.06 -40.57
C SER A 33 11.93 -7.78 -39.33
N LEU A 34 11.97 -6.53 -38.86
CA LEU A 34 12.63 -6.13 -37.60
C LEU A 34 11.79 -6.49 -36.37
N ALA A 35 10.49 -6.20 -36.43
CA ALA A 35 9.60 -6.40 -35.27
C ALA A 35 9.25 -7.88 -35.03
N TYR A 36 9.28 -8.71 -36.09
CA TYR A 36 8.90 -10.12 -36.04
C TYR A 36 9.92 -10.98 -36.82
N THR A 37 9.49 -11.72 -37.82
CA THR A 37 10.34 -12.67 -38.57
C THR A 37 11.00 -12.00 -39.77
N PRO A 38 12.33 -12.15 -39.99
CA PRO A 38 13.30 -12.99 -39.25
C PRO A 38 14.04 -12.33 -38.09
N GLY A 39 14.04 -10.99 -37.98
CA GLY A 39 14.90 -10.23 -37.09
C GLY A 39 14.74 -10.57 -35.59
N VAL A 40 13.55 -10.93 -35.16
CA VAL A 40 13.25 -11.24 -33.75
C VAL A 40 14.03 -12.44 -33.18
N ALA A 41 14.64 -13.25 -34.04
CA ALA A 41 15.47 -14.38 -33.60
C ALA A 41 16.70 -13.92 -32.79
N GLU A 42 17.33 -12.80 -33.17
CA GLU A 42 18.56 -12.33 -32.53
C GLU A 42 18.33 -11.92 -31.05
N PRO A 43 17.36 -11.06 -30.68
CA PRO A 43 17.07 -10.80 -29.29
C PRO A 43 16.64 -12.04 -28.49
N CYS A 44 15.96 -13.03 -29.12
CA CYS A 44 15.66 -14.29 -28.46
C CYS A 44 16.94 -15.07 -28.09
N LEU A 45 17.90 -15.16 -29.00
CA LEU A 45 19.18 -15.83 -28.76
C LEU A 45 20.02 -15.11 -27.70
N GLU A 46 19.98 -13.80 -27.67
CA GLU A 46 20.67 -13.03 -26.63
C GLU A 46 20.05 -13.24 -25.24
N ILE A 47 18.72 -13.25 -25.13
CA ILE A 47 18.01 -13.56 -23.88
C ILE A 47 18.24 -15.02 -23.45
N GLN A 48 18.32 -15.95 -24.40
CA GLN A 48 18.63 -17.36 -24.09
C GLN A 48 20.01 -17.51 -23.45
N LYS A 49 20.99 -16.73 -23.88
CA LYS A 49 22.35 -16.72 -23.30
C LYS A 49 22.38 -16.05 -21.94
N ASP A 50 21.60 -14.97 -21.75
CA ASP A 50 21.53 -14.19 -20.54
C ASP A 50 20.10 -13.67 -20.32
N VAL A 51 19.40 -14.25 -19.37
CA VAL A 51 17.98 -13.95 -19.05
C VAL A 51 17.81 -12.47 -18.63
N GLU A 52 18.83 -11.84 -18.04
CA GLU A 52 18.75 -10.41 -17.62
C GLU A 52 18.55 -9.48 -18.83
N LYS A 53 18.98 -9.88 -20.03
CA LYS A 53 18.71 -9.13 -21.27
C LYS A 53 17.22 -9.05 -21.64
N SER A 54 16.36 -9.88 -21.02
CA SER A 54 14.91 -9.73 -21.17
C SER A 54 14.40 -8.38 -20.66
N TYR A 55 15.07 -7.79 -19.68
CA TYR A 55 14.78 -6.42 -19.23
C TYR A 55 15.24 -5.34 -20.21
N GLU A 56 16.12 -5.65 -21.15
CA GLU A 56 16.62 -4.71 -22.18
C GLU A 56 15.80 -4.82 -23.47
N TYR A 57 15.49 -6.02 -23.89
CA TYR A 57 14.89 -6.27 -25.20
C TYR A 57 13.37 -6.50 -25.16
N THR A 58 12.76 -6.56 -24.00
CA THR A 58 11.30 -6.71 -23.87
C THR A 58 10.71 -5.68 -22.92
N ARG A 59 9.37 -5.58 -22.88
CA ARG A 59 8.66 -4.70 -21.97
C ARG A 59 8.64 -5.21 -20.52
N ARG A 60 9.28 -6.35 -20.24
CA ARG A 60 9.42 -6.92 -18.90
C ARG A 60 9.90 -5.90 -17.87
N TRP A 61 10.86 -5.03 -18.22
CA TRP A 61 11.43 -4.01 -17.34
C TRP A 61 10.41 -3.03 -16.76
N ASN A 62 9.27 -2.82 -17.42
CA ASN A 62 8.25 -1.83 -17.02
C ASN A 62 6.88 -2.44 -16.74
N THR A 63 6.74 -3.76 -16.81
CA THR A 63 5.44 -4.42 -16.66
C THR A 63 5.22 -4.87 -15.21
N CYS A 64 4.08 -4.48 -14.62
CA CYS A 64 3.61 -4.94 -13.33
C CYS A 64 2.32 -5.75 -13.49
N LEU A 65 2.22 -6.90 -12.83
CA LEU A 65 0.96 -7.62 -12.73
C LEU A 65 0.18 -7.18 -11.49
N VAL A 66 -1.08 -6.80 -11.65
CA VAL A 66 -2.01 -6.50 -10.56
C VAL A 66 -2.87 -7.73 -10.33
N VAL A 67 -2.58 -8.45 -9.26
CA VAL A 67 -3.13 -9.78 -8.99
C VAL A 67 -4.15 -9.73 -7.86
N THR A 68 -5.32 -10.30 -8.09
CA THR A 68 -6.39 -10.44 -7.09
C THR A 68 -7.08 -11.80 -7.19
N ASP A 69 -7.67 -12.24 -6.08
CA ASP A 69 -8.69 -13.29 -6.05
C ASP A 69 -10.11 -12.75 -5.79
N GLY A 70 -10.23 -11.42 -5.62
CA GLY A 70 -11.48 -10.72 -5.44
C GLY A 70 -12.16 -10.95 -4.08
N THR A 71 -11.40 -11.30 -3.03
CA THR A 71 -11.98 -11.67 -1.72
C THR A 71 -12.05 -10.55 -0.71
N ALA A 72 -11.47 -9.35 -1.00
CA ALA A 72 -11.47 -8.20 -0.09
C ALA A 72 -11.67 -6.86 -0.83
N VAL A 73 -12.58 -6.81 -1.79
CA VAL A 73 -12.74 -5.66 -2.71
C VAL A 73 -13.45 -4.49 -2.03
N LEU A 74 -12.75 -3.36 -1.85
CA LEU A 74 -13.29 -2.02 -1.50
C LEU A 74 -14.38 -1.97 -0.40
N GLY A 75 -14.41 -2.85 0.56
CA GLY A 75 -15.50 -2.91 1.54
C GLY A 75 -16.75 -3.65 1.05
N LEU A 76 -16.77 -4.12 -0.20
CA LEU A 76 -17.79 -5.05 -0.72
C LEU A 76 -17.51 -6.49 -0.25
N GLY A 77 -16.26 -6.75 0.16
CA GLY A 77 -15.83 -8.06 0.63
C GLY A 77 -15.54 -9.03 -0.51
N ASP A 78 -15.96 -10.27 -0.36
CA ASP A 78 -15.74 -11.37 -1.29
C ASP A 78 -16.79 -11.35 -2.42
N ILE A 79 -16.42 -10.69 -3.52
CA ILE A 79 -17.29 -10.58 -4.72
C ILE A 79 -16.79 -11.41 -5.90
N GLY A 80 -15.63 -12.06 -5.73
CA GLY A 80 -15.00 -12.88 -6.75
C GLY A 80 -14.13 -12.12 -7.75
N PRO A 81 -13.28 -12.85 -8.49
CA PRO A 81 -12.25 -12.24 -9.34
C PRO A 81 -12.82 -11.46 -10.53
N GLU A 82 -13.85 -11.96 -11.20
CA GLU A 82 -14.45 -11.27 -12.35
C GLU A 82 -15.11 -9.95 -11.94
N ALA A 83 -15.80 -9.91 -10.79
CA ALA A 83 -16.43 -8.70 -10.27
C ALA A 83 -15.39 -7.68 -9.73
N GLY A 84 -14.20 -8.14 -9.35
CA GLY A 84 -13.06 -7.30 -8.97
C GLY A 84 -12.34 -6.61 -10.15
N MET A 85 -12.53 -7.09 -11.39
CA MET A 85 -11.82 -6.58 -12.57
C MET A 85 -11.90 -5.05 -12.74
N PRO A 86 -13.04 -4.38 -12.57
CA PRO A 86 -13.09 -2.92 -12.72
C PRO A 86 -12.17 -2.17 -11.73
N VAL A 87 -11.97 -2.70 -10.53
CA VAL A 87 -11.03 -2.12 -9.55
C VAL A 87 -9.60 -2.35 -9.99
N MET A 88 -9.27 -3.56 -10.44
CA MET A 88 -7.93 -3.92 -10.92
C MET A 88 -7.52 -3.12 -12.15
N GLU A 89 -8.42 -2.90 -13.11
CA GLU A 89 -8.17 -1.98 -14.23
C GLU A 89 -7.95 -0.54 -13.74
N GLY A 90 -8.72 -0.10 -12.76
CA GLY A 90 -8.51 1.21 -12.11
C GLY A 90 -7.12 1.32 -11.50
N LYS A 91 -6.67 0.29 -10.77
CA LYS A 91 -5.32 0.22 -10.22
C LYS A 91 -4.24 0.33 -11.32
N CYS A 92 -4.42 -0.37 -12.43
CA CYS A 92 -3.50 -0.29 -13.58
C CYS A 92 -3.45 1.11 -14.21
N VAL A 93 -4.59 1.80 -14.31
CA VAL A 93 -4.63 3.22 -14.76
C VAL A 93 -3.80 4.11 -13.84
N LEU A 94 -3.90 3.92 -12.52
CA LEU A 94 -3.11 4.70 -11.54
C LEU A 94 -1.61 4.40 -11.65
N PHE A 95 -1.22 3.14 -11.84
CA PHE A 95 0.17 2.76 -12.13
C PHE A 95 0.74 3.51 -13.33
N LYS A 96 -0.04 3.59 -14.41
CA LYS A 96 0.39 4.31 -15.62
C LYS A 96 0.44 5.81 -15.41
N ALA A 97 -0.62 6.39 -14.85
CA ALA A 97 -0.75 7.85 -14.72
C ALA A 97 0.30 8.44 -13.75
N PHE A 98 0.56 7.78 -12.63
CA PHE A 98 1.41 8.32 -11.55
C PHE A 98 2.80 7.69 -11.46
N GLY A 99 3.05 6.55 -12.12
CA GLY A 99 4.35 5.85 -12.07
C GLY A 99 4.99 5.64 -13.44
N ASP A 100 4.23 5.85 -14.52
CA ASP A 100 4.59 5.41 -15.87
C ASP A 100 4.96 3.91 -15.93
N VAL A 101 4.27 3.11 -15.15
CA VAL A 101 4.38 1.64 -15.11
C VAL A 101 3.25 1.04 -15.94
N ASP A 102 3.57 0.11 -16.83
CA ASP A 102 2.60 -0.62 -17.63
C ASP A 102 2.04 -1.77 -16.78
N ALA A 103 0.90 -1.56 -16.16
CA ALA A 103 0.28 -2.57 -15.31
C ALA A 103 -0.81 -3.35 -16.06
N PHE A 104 -0.94 -4.62 -15.71
CA PHE A 104 -1.91 -5.53 -16.31
C PHE A 104 -2.70 -6.28 -15.22
N PRO A 105 -4.06 -6.31 -15.27
CA PRO A 105 -4.87 -6.97 -14.27
C PRO A 105 -4.86 -8.50 -14.46
N LEU A 106 -4.74 -9.24 -13.37
CA LEU A 106 -4.79 -10.69 -13.35
C LEU A 106 -5.72 -11.17 -12.23
N CYS A 107 -6.94 -11.52 -12.57
CA CYS A 107 -7.96 -11.99 -11.64
C CYS A 107 -7.98 -13.52 -11.61
N ILE A 108 -7.54 -14.11 -10.49
CA ILE A 108 -7.35 -15.56 -10.35
C ILE A 108 -8.59 -16.20 -9.73
N LYS A 109 -9.15 -17.18 -10.40
CA LYS A 109 -10.35 -17.91 -9.95
C LYS A 109 -9.99 -19.05 -9.00
N SER A 110 -9.29 -18.70 -7.92
CA SER A 110 -8.99 -19.63 -6.83
C SER A 110 -8.81 -18.88 -5.53
N LYS A 111 -9.11 -19.53 -4.40
CA LYS A 111 -8.83 -19.10 -3.05
C LYS A 111 -7.75 -19.96 -2.37
N ASP A 112 -7.24 -20.94 -3.08
CA ASP A 112 -6.14 -21.77 -2.59
C ASP A 112 -4.82 -21.01 -2.72
N VAL A 113 -4.08 -20.96 -1.61
CA VAL A 113 -2.82 -20.21 -1.53
C VAL A 113 -1.78 -20.75 -2.51
N ASP A 114 -1.65 -22.08 -2.59
CA ASP A 114 -0.62 -22.71 -3.41
C ASP A 114 -0.95 -22.61 -4.90
N GLU A 115 -2.23 -22.68 -5.27
CA GLU A 115 -2.68 -22.43 -6.66
C GLU A 115 -2.38 -21.00 -7.09
N ILE A 116 -2.69 -19.99 -6.24
CA ILE A 116 -2.41 -18.58 -6.52
C ILE A 116 -0.89 -18.38 -6.65
N VAL A 117 -0.12 -18.84 -5.68
CA VAL A 117 1.34 -18.72 -5.67
C VAL A 117 1.97 -19.38 -6.89
N ASN A 118 1.53 -20.59 -7.22
CA ASN A 118 2.07 -21.31 -8.38
C ASN A 118 1.70 -20.61 -9.70
N THR A 119 0.47 -20.12 -9.83
CA THR A 119 0.02 -19.37 -11.01
C THR A 119 0.89 -18.13 -11.23
N VAL A 120 1.07 -17.31 -10.21
CA VAL A 120 1.88 -16.08 -10.30
C VAL A 120 3.35 -16.41 -10.57
N TYR A 121 3.91 -17.42 -9.91
CA TYR A 121 5.29 -17.86 -10.14
C TYR A 121 5.53 -18.29 -11.60
N LEU A 122 4.64 -19.10 -12.17
CA LEU A 122 4.79 -19.60 -13.54
C LEU A 122 4.77 -18.49 -14.60
N ILE A 123 4.09 -17.38 -14.36
CA ILE A 123 4.02 -16.25 -15.30
C ILE A 123 4.97 -15.09 -14.96
N SER A 124 5.68 -15.17 -13.83
CA SER A 124 6.55 -14.08 -13.33
C SER A 124 7.68 -13.69 -14.29
N GLY A 125 8.09 -14.60 -15.19
CA GLY A 125 9.05 -14.29 -16.25
C GLY A 125 8.57 -13.25 -17.26
N SER A 126 7.29 -12.91 -17.30
CA SER A 126 6.70 -11.94 -18.22
C SER A 126 6.62 -10.52 -17.67
N CYS A 127 7.01 -10.29 -16.41
CA CYS A 127 6.90 -8.98 -15.76
C CYS A 127 8.12 -8.64 -14.92
N GLY A 128 8.21 -7.37 -14.54
CA GLY A 128 9.25 -6.85 -13.65
C GLY A 128 8.85 -6.83 -12.18
N GLY A 129 7.56 -7.02 -11.87
CA GLY A 129 7.04 -7.04 -10.50
C GLY A 129 5.57 -7.39 -10.41
N VAL A 130 5.11 -7.65 -9.20
CA VAL A 130 3.73 -8.05 -8.91
C VAL A 130 3.17 -7.21 -7.76
N ASN A 131 2.02 -6.60 -8.01
CA ASN A 131 1.19 -5.98 -6.98
C ASN A 131 0.02 -6.91 -6.65
N LEU A 132 -0.02 -7.38 -5.41
CA LEU A 132 -1.17 -8.10 -4.87
C LEU A 132 -2.22 -7.09 -4.40
N GLU A 133 -3.49 -7.33 -4.70
CA GLU A 133 -4.57 -6.38 -4.44
C GLU A 133 -5.84 -7.11 -4.01
N ASP A 134 -6.56 -6.56 -3.02
CA ASP A 134 -7.88 -7.03 -2.60
C ASP A 134 -7.94 -8.53 -2.24
N ILE A 135 -6.89 -9.07 -1.66
CA ILE A 135 -6.80 -10.46 -1.17
C ILE A 135 -7.01 -10.47 0.35
N ALA A 136 -7.99 -11.22 0.82
CA ALA A 136 -8.36 -11.24 2.22
C ALA A 136 -7.28 -11.83 3.15
N ALA A 137 -7.09 -11.19 4.31
CA ALA A 137 -6.31 -11.79 5.40
C ALA A 137 -7.06 -13.01 5.99
N PRO A 138 -6.34 -14.05 6.47
CA PRO A 138 -4.88 -14.13 6.62
C PRO A 138 -4.12 -14.62 5.37
N ARG A 139 -4.82 -15.06 4.31
CA ARG A 139 -4.19 -15.65 3.12
C ARG A 139 -3.22 -14.72 2.41
N CYS A 140 -3.51 -13.42 2.36
CA CYS A 140 -2.65 -12.43 1.72
C CYS A 140 -1.22 -12.45 2.29
N PHE A 141 -1.04 -12.66 3.59
CA PHE A 141 0.27 -12.74 4.22
C PHE A 141 1.07 -13.97 3.74
N GLU A 142 0.40 -15.11 3.66
CA GLU A 142 1.03 -16.35 3.22
C GLU A 142 1.37 -16.32 1.73
N ILE A 143 0.48 -15.79 0.90
CA ILE A 143 0.68 -15.61 -0.54
C ILE A 143 1.88 -14.70 -0.80
N GLU A 144 1.92 -13.51 -0.16
CA GLU A 144 3.03 -12.57 -0.33
C GLU A 144 4.35 -13.21 0.09
N LYS A 145 4.39 -13.83 1.26
CA LYS A 145 5.60 -14.50 1.78
C LYS A 145 6.12 -15.57 0.82
N LYS A 146 5.24 -16.50 0.40
CA LYS A 146 5.63 -17.59 -0.51
C LYS A 146 6.09 -17.08 -1.88
N LEU A 147 5.46 -16.00 -2.38
CA LEU A 147 5.88 -15.40 -3.65
C LEU A 147 7.24 -14.71 -3.53
N LYS A 148 7.50 -13.98 -2.44
CA LYS A 148 8.83 -13.39 -2.18
C LYS A 148 9.94 -14.44 -2.08
N GLU A 149 9.62 -15.61 -1.54
CA GLU A 149 10.58 -16.75 -1.45
C GLU A 149 10.82 -17.42 -2.81
N LYS A 150 9.83 -17.41 -3.71
CA LYS A 150 9.90 -18.11 -5.00
C LYS A 150 10.32 -17.23 -6.17
N CYS A 151 9.92 -15.97 -6.18
CA CYS A 151 10.13 -15.06 -7.30
C CYS A 151 11.38 -14.21 -7.08
N ASP A 152 12.10 -13.94 -8.14
CA ASP A 152 13.27 -13.05 -8.16
C ASP A 152 12.92 -11.65 -8.71
N ILE A 153 11.72 -11.20 -8.41
CA ILE A 153 11.16 -9.88 -8.75
C ILE A 153 10.39 -9.33 -7.55
N PRO A 154 10.24 -8.00 -7.42
CA PRO A 154 9.49 -7.41 -6.32
C PRO A 154 8.04 -7.88 -6.27
N ILE A 155 7.62 -8.35 -5.11
CA ILE A 155 6.25 -8.70 -4.75
C ILE A 155 5.80 -7.73 -3.66
N PHE A 156 4.65 -7.11 -3.85
CA PHE A 156 4.14 -6.08 -2.97
C PHE A 156 2.62 -6.21 -2.81
N HIS A 157 2.11 -6.08 -1.61
CA HIS A 157 0.66 -6.07 -1.34
C HIS A 157 0.24 -4.66 -0.92
N ASP A 158 -0.47 -3.96 -1.81
CA ASP A 158 -0.74 -2.53 -1.61
C ASP A 158 -1.65 -2.24 -0.41
N ASP A 159 -2.68 -3.06 -0.17
CA ASP A 159 -3.58 -2.89 0.99
C ASP A 159 -2.85 -2.97 2.34
N GLN A 160 -1.73 -3.67 2.38
CA GLN A 160 -0.86 -3.74 3.54
C GLN A 160 0.12 -2.56 3.54
N HIS A 161 1.00 -2.56 2.58
CA HIS A 161 2.21 -1.75 2.60
C HIS A 161 2.00 -0.34 2.05
N GLY A 162 1.12 -0.16 1.06
CA GLY A 162 0.77 1.18 0.56
C GLY A 162 0.13 2.03 1.65
N THR A 163 -0.86 1.47 2.35
CA THR A 163 -1.49 2.13 3.49
C THR A 163 -0.49 2.43 4.61
N ALA A 164 0.44 1.49 4.90
CA ALA A 164 1.48 1.71 5.91
C ALA A 164 2.43 2.86 5.55
N ILE A 165 2.87 2.95 4.29
CA ILE A 165 3.76 4.02 3.80
C ILE A 165 3.12 5.39 3.97
N ILE A 166 1.85 5.55 3.54
CA ILE A 166 1.15 6.83 3.64
C ILE A 166 0.86 7.19 5.09
N THR A 167 0.46 6.22 5.90
CA THR A 167 0.22 6.44 7.34
C THR A 167 1.49 6.90 8.04
N LEU A 168 2.64 6.29 7.74
CA LEU A 168 3.92 6.72 8.30
C LEU A 168 4.32 8.11 7.81
N ALA A 169 4.13 8.42 6.52
CA ALA A 169 4.41 9.78 6.00
C ALA A 169 3.58 10.85 6.72
N GLY A 170 2.28 10.61 6.88
CA GLY A 170 1.40 11.49 7.63
C GLY A 170 1.80 11.61 9.10
N LEU A 171 2.17 10.49 9.74
CA LEU A 171 2.62 10.48 11.14
C LEU A 171 3.88 11.34 11.35
N ILE A 172 4.88 11.22 10.45
CA ILE A 172 6.12 12.01 10.51
C ILE A 172 5.80 13.49 10.54
N ASN A 173 4.96 13.97 9.63
CA ASN A 173 4.59 15.38 9.55
C ASN A 173 3.64 15.81 10.68
N ALA A 174 2.70 14.96 11.06
CA ALA A 174 1.83 15.22 12.21
C ALA A 174 2.63 15.45 13.50
N LEU A 175 3.66 14.63 13.73
CA LEU A 175 4.55 14.78 14.89
C LEU A 175 5.30 16.11 14.88
N LYS A 176 5.78 16.57 13.71
CA LYS A 176 6.40 17.90 13.59
C LYS A 176 5.41 19.01 13.96
N VAL A 177 4.17 18.96 13.45
CA VAL A 177 3.14 19.98 13.72
C VAL A 177 2.77 20.04 15.20
N VAL A 178 2.69 18.91 15.90
CA VAL A 178 2.34 18.88 17.33
C VAL A 178 3.56 18.99 18.25
N GLY A 179 4.78 18.98 17.71
CA GLY A 179 6.03 19.10 18.48
C GLY A 179 6.32 17.89 19.37
N LYS A 180 5.91 16.69 18.98
CA LYS A 180 6.17 15.42 19.69
C LYS A 180 7.22 14.60 18.97
N THR A 181 7.94 13.74 19.70
CA THR A 181 8.95 12.83 19.16
C THR A 181 8.42 11.39 19.07
N LYS A 182 8.89 10.63 18.10
CA LYS A 182 8.47 9.24 17.89
C LYS A 182 8.83 8.31 19.04
N GLU A 183 9.83 8.65 19.83
CA GLU A 183 10.30 7.88 20.97
C GLU A 183 9.37 8.00 22.19
N GLU A 184 8.65 9.12 22.32
CA GLU A 184 7.86 9.46 23.50
C GLU A 184 6.37 9.18 23.33
N ILE A 185 5.89 9.06 22.10
CA ILE A 185 4.46 8.91 21.84
C ILE A 185 3.95 7.52 22.20
N LYS A 186 2.70 7.47 22.67
CA LYS A 186 1.88 6.28 22.78
C LYS A 186 0.93 6.20 21.59
N VAL A 187 1.05 5.14 20.81
CA VAL A 187 0.22 4.86 19.62
C VAL A 187 -0.75 3.73 19.91
N VAL A 188 -2.02 3.94 19.60
CA VAL A 188 -3.05 2.89 19.62
C VAL A 188 -3.50 2.62 18.18
N VAL A 189 -3.30 1.38 17.71
CA VAL A 189 -3.75 0.91 16.40
C VAL A 189 -5.00 0.07 16.58
N ASN A 190 -6.14 0.54 16.06
CA ASN A 190 -7.40 -0.20 16.12
C ASN A 190 -7.66 -0.94 14.80
N GLY A 191 -7.60 -2.24 14.90
CA GLY A 191 -7.62 -3.22 13.82
C GLY A 191 -6.54 -4.26 14.04
N ALA A 192 -6.74 -5.48 13.52
CA ALA A 192 -5.75 -6.56 13.56
C ALA A 192 -5.74 -7.35 12.23
N GLY A 193 -6.10 -6.66 11.16
CA GLY A 193 -6.05 -7.15 9.79
C GLY A 193 -4.73 -6.80 9.09
N ALA A 194 -4.73 -6.93 7.76
CA ALA A 194 -3.57 -6.74 6.91
C ALA A 194 -2.95 -5.34 7.06
N ALA A 195 -3.74 -4.28 6.88
CA ALA A 195 -3.27 -2.90 7.00
C ALA A 195 -2.74 -2.59 8.42
N ALA A 196 -3.48 -2.96 9.47
CA ALA A 196 -3.05 -2.72 10.86
C ALA A 196 -1.71 -3.35 11.18
N THR A 197 -1.50 -4.60 10.74
CA THR A 197 -0.24 -5.33 10.94
C THR A 197 0.91 -4.64 10.20
N ALA A 198 0.72 -4.26 8.94
CA ALA A 198 1.74 -3.60 8.15
C ALA A 198 2.09 -2.20 8.68
N ILE A 199 1.08 -1.39 9.03
CA ILE A 199 1.28 -0.08 9.67
C ILE A 199 2.10 -0.24 10.94
N THR A 200 1.69 -1.16 11.82
CA THR A 200 2.37 -1.38 13.11
C THR A 200 3.83 -1.79 12.91
N LYS A 201 4.11 -2.75 12.02
CA LYS A 201 5.49 -3.16 11.71
C LYS A 201 6.31 -1.98 11.19
N LEU A 202 5.78 -1.20 10.28
CA LEU A 202 6.51 -0.08 9.65
C LEU A 202 6.80 1.05 10.65
N ILE A 203 5.84 1.43 11.52
CA ILE A 203 6.08 2.47 12.53
C ILE A 203 7.05 2.01 13.63
N LEU A 204 7.05 0.71 13.99
CA LEU A 204 8.05 0.13 14.87
C LEU A 204 9.45 0.17 14.24
N SER A 205 9.57 -0.21 12.96
CA SER A 205 10.82 -0.14 12.20
C SER A 205 11.35 1.29 12.06
N TYR A 206 10.44 2.28 11.97
CA TYR A 206 10.79 3.69 11.97
C TYR A 206 11.30 4.18 13.34
N GLY A 207 11.03 3.44 14.43
CA GLY A 207 11.54 3.71 15.78
C GLY A 207 10.50 4.16 16.80
N VAL A 208 9.21 4.10 16.51
CA VAL A 208 8.15 4.24 17.52
C VAL A 208 8.23 3.05 18.48
N LYS A 209 8.22 3.30 19.79
CA LYS A 209 8.48 2.23 20.80
C LYS A 209 7.22 1.74 21.49
N ASN A 210 6.25 2.62 21.72
CA ASN A 210 5.06 2.30 22.51
C ASN A 210 3.83 2.20 21.62
N VAL A 211 3.55 1.00 21.12
CA VAL A 211 2.40 0.70 20.27
C VAL A 211 1.53 -0.35 20.94
N ILE A 212 0.22 -0.11 20.99
CA ILE A 212 -0.79 -1.07 21.43
C ILE A 212 -1.74 -1.34 20.26
N MET A 213 -1.87 -2.58 19.85
CA MET A 213 -2.90 -2.98 18.89
C MET A 213 -4.18 -3.41 19.62
N CYS A 214 -5.32 -3.06 19.05
CA CYS A 214 -6.64 -3.48 19.52
C CYS A 214 -7.41 -4.18 18.40
N ASP A 215 -8.22 -5.14 18.77
CA ASP A 215 -9.24 -5.76 17.91
C ASP A 215 -10.63 -5.70 18.57
N ARG A 216 -11.60 -6.42 18.05
CA ARG A 216 -12.98 -6.44 18.58
C ARG A 216 -13.08 -6.88 20.05
N THR A 217 -12.12 -7.64 20.55
CA THR A 217 -12.06 -8.11 21.93
C THR A 217 -11.19 -7.25 22.83
N GLY A 218 -10.65 -6.14 22.31
CA GLY A 218 -9.80 -5.19 23.03
C GLY A 218 -8.33 -5.34 22.70
N ALA A 219 -7.47 -4.98 23.67
CA ALA A 219 -6.02 -4.95 23.50
C ALA A 219 -5.45 -6.32 23.12
N VAL A 220 -4.54 -6.33 22.15
CA VAL A 220 -3.73 -7.49 21.78
C VAL A 220 -2.48 -7.51 22.67
N TYR A 221 -2.22 -8.63 23.35
CA TYR A 221 -1.07 -8.81 24.23
C TYR A 221 -0.63 -10.26 24.29
N GLU A 222 0.61 -10.49 24.61
CA GLU A 222 1.19 -11.82 24.73
C GLU A 222 0.56 -12.62 25.88
N GLY A 223 -0.02 -13.78 25.55
CA GLY A 223 -0.75 -14.64 26.49
C GLY A 223 -2.25 -14.45 26.49
N ARG A 224 -2.82 -13.51 25.72
CA ARG A 224 -4.26 -13.42 25.49
C ARG A 224 -4.74 -14.71 24.80
N LYS A 225 -5.84 -15.29 25.29
CA LYS A 225 -6.37 -16.54 24.75
C LYS A 225 -7.48 -16.33 23.74
N GLU A 226 -8.32 -15.32 23.96
CA GLU A 226 -9.49 -15.08 23.13
C GLU A 226 -9.18 -14.33 21.85
N GLY A 227 -9.71 -14.79 20.71
CA GLY A 227 -9.63 -14.12 19.43
C GLY A 227 -8.22 -14.01 18.82
N MET A 228 -7.28 -14.87 19.27
CA MET A 228 -5.91 -14.91 18.77
C MET A 228 -5.78 -15.80 17.52
N ASN A 229 -4.75 -15.52 16.74
CA ASN A 229 -4.27 -16.31 15.63
C ASN A 229 -2.74 -16.13 15.52
N PRO A 230 -2.02 -16.92 14.71
CA PRO A 230 -0.55 -16.84 14.64
C PRO A 230 -0.01 -15.43 14.33
N PHE A 231 -0.68 -14.65 13.50
CA PHE A 231 -0.25 -13.27 13.16
C PHE A 231 -0.45 -12.31 14.34
N LYS A 232 -1.56 -12.42 15.07
CA LYS A 232 -1.78 -11.63 16.28
C LYS A 232 -0.81 -12.04 17.40
N GLU A 233 -0.45 -13.31 17.49
CA GLU A 233 0.56 -13.80 18.45
C GLU A 233 1.95 -13.23 18.13
N GLU A 234 2.31 -13.14 16.86
CA GLU A 234 3.52 -12.45 16.42
C GLU A 234 3.50 -10.97 16.83
N MET A 235 2.41 -10.26 16.52
CA MET A 235 2.26 -8.84 16.85
C MET A 235 2.24 -8.59 18.35
N ALA A 236 1.65 -9.49 19.15
CA ALA A 236 1.62 -9.41 20.60
C ALA A 236 3.02 -9.46 21.26
N LYS A 237 4.00 -10.06 20.58
CA LYS A 237 5.41 -10.07 21.05
C LYS A 237 6.15 -8.77 20.72
N LEU A 238 5.69 -8.02 19.72
CA LEU A 238 6.32 -6.80 19.25
C LEU A 238 5.67 -5.54 19.84
N THR A 239 4.40 -5.64 20.26
CA THR A 239 3.58 -4.52 20.75
C THR A 239 3.12 -4.77 22.18
N ASN A 240 2.60 -3.71 22.83
CA ASN A 240 1.99 -3.82 24.17
C ASN A 240 2.89 -4.60 25.17
N LEU A 241 4.15 -4.21 25.22
CA LEU A 241 5.17 -4.93 26.03
C LEU A 241 4.82 -4.97 27.53
N GLU A 242 3.98 -4.04 28.00
CA GLU A 242 3.46 -4.03 29.36
C GLU A 242 2.27 -4.99 29.57
N LYS A 243 1.83 -5.68 28.52
CA LYS A 243 0.71 -6.65 28.52
C LYS A 243 -0.59 -6.07 29.09
N LYS A 244 -0.85 -4.79 28.78
CA LYS A 244 -2.11 -4.12 29.17
C LYS A 244 -3.28 -4.85 28.54
N SER A 245 -4.31 -5.10 29.34
CA SER A 245 -5.59 -5.67 28.93
C SER A 245 -6.70 -4.64 29.10
N GLY A 246 -7.76 -4.75 28.31
CA GLY A 246 -8.91 -3.85 28.37
C GLY A 246 -9.48 -3.57 27.00
N SER A 247 -10.51 -2.76 26.97
CA SER A 247 -11.19 -2.31 25.76
C SER A 247 -10.36 -1.28 24.99
N LEU A 248 -10.80 -0.93 23.77
CA LEU A 248 -10.23 0.20 23.02
C LEU A 248 -10.31 1.49 23.85
N ALA A 249 -11.45 1.74 24.53
CA ALA A 249 -11.64 2.91 25.39
C ALA A 249 -10.60 3.01 26.50
N ASP A 250 -10.19 1.87 27.08
CA ASP A 250 -9.15 1.84 28.11
C ASP A 250 -7.75 2.15 27.50
N MET A 251 -7.49 1.66 26.29
CA MET A 251 -6.18 1.82 25.65
C MET A 251 -5.92 3.21 25.14
N VAL A 252 -6.94 3.93 24.65
CA VAL A 252 -6.78 5.31 24.14
C VAL A 252 -6.56 6.35 25.23
N VAL A 253 -6.81 6.02 26.51
CA VAL A 253 -6.52 6.91 27.62
C VAL A 253 -5.03 7.25 27.63
N GLY A 254 -4.72 8.54 27.52
CA GLY A 254 -3.34 9.04 27.47
C GLY A 254 -2.58 8.60 26.21
N ALA A 255 -3.26 8.25 25.12
CA ALA A 255 -2.61 8.03 23.84
C ALA A 255 -2.36 9.36 23.13
N ASP A 256 -1.23 9.45 22.41
CA ASP A 256 -0.89 10.58 21.56
C ASP A 256 -1.43 10.43 20.14
N VAL A 257 -1.47 9.19 19.66
CA VAL A 257 -1.87 8.84 18.31
C VAL A 257 -2.87 7.69 18.33
N PHE A 258 -3.96 7.85 17.60
CA PHE A 258 -4.89 6.79 17.24
C PHE A 258 -4.79 6.54 15.73
N ILE A 259 -4.66 5.27 15.34
CA ILE A 259 -4.70 4.84 13.94
C ILE A 259 -5.78 3.77 13.80
N GLY A 260 -6.89 4.12 13.14
CA GLY A 260 -8.01 3.24 12.86
C GLY A 260 -7.95 2.66 11.46
N VAL A 261 -8.00 1.34 11.35
CA VAL A 261 -8.16 0.56 10.11
C VAL A 261 -9.12 -0.60 10.41
N SER A 262 -10.28 -0.27 10.92
CA SER A 262 -11.22 -1.23 11.52
C SER A 262 -12.65 -1.07 11.00
N ALA A 263 -13.50 -0.45 11.76
CA ALA A 263 -14.92 -0.33 11.47
C ALA A 263 -15.47 1.07 11.78
N PRO A 264 -16.51 1.49 11.07
CA PRO A 264 -17.19 2.76 11.32
C PRO A 264 -17.58 2.94 12.78
N GLY A 265 -17.38 4.16 13.32
CA GLY A 265 -17.82 4.53 14.67
C GLY A 265 -17.06 3.85 15.81
N ALA A 266 -15.92 3.22 15.54
CA ALA A 266 -15.16 2.53 16.58
C ALA A 266 -14.49 3.49 17.58
N LEU A 267 -14.21 4.74 17.20
CA LEU A 267 -13.71 5.80 18.07
C LEU A 267 -14.82 6.83 18.31
N THR A 268 -14.98 7.28 19.54
CA THR A 268 -15.99 8.28 19.90
C THR A 268 -15.35 9.59 20.38
N THR A 269 -16.09 10.68 20.32
CA THR A 269 -15.65 11.98 20.84
C THR A 269 -15.21 11.88 22.32
N GLU A 270 -15.94 11.10 23.14
CA GLU A 270 -15.59 10.90 24.56
C GLU A 270 -14.26 10.16 24.73
N MET A 271 -13.98 9.17 23.87
CA MET A 271 -12.68 8.50 23.86
C MET A 271 -11.55 9.47 23.48
N VAL A 272 -11.75 10.32 22.47
CA VAL A 272 -10.76 11.32 22.06
C VAL A 272 -10.45 12.31 23.19
N LYS A 273 -11.44 12.71 23.98
CA LYS A 273 -11.23 13.58 25.17
C LYS A 273 -10.29 12.97 26.21
N THR A 274 -10.11 11.65 26.24
CA THR A 274 -9.20 10.97 27.16
C THR A 274 -7.78 10.85 26.66
N MET A 275 -7.54 11.17 25.39
CA MET A 275 -6.21 11.16 24.78
C MET A 275 -5.36 12.34 25.32
N ASN A 276 -4.07 12.27 25.05
CA ASN A 276 -3.16 13.35 25.40
C ASN A 276 -3.48 14.64 24.63
N LYS A 277 -3.05 15.77 25.17
CA LYS A 277 -3.13 17.07 24.49
C LYS A 277 -2.48 16.97 23.09
N ASP A 278 -3.05 17.70 22.14
CA ASP A 278 -2.60 17.72 20.74
C ASP A 278 -2.60 16.31 20.11
N ALA A 279 -3.66 15.54 20.38
CA ALA A 279 -3.83 14.19 19.84
C ALA A 279 -3.90 14.16 18.30
N ILE A 280 -3.37 13.10 17.73
CA ILE A 280 -3.39 12.80 16.29
C ILE A 280 -4.36 11.64 16.08
N VAL A 281 -5.34 11.79 15.18
CA VAL A 281 -6.35 10.78 14.88
C VAL A 281 -6.34 10.46 13.38
N PHE A 282 -5.95 9.25 13.02
CA PHE A 282 -6.02 8.73 11.66
C PHE A 282 -7.15 7.69 11.60
N ALA A 283 -8.31 8.08 11.05
CA ALA A 283 -9.51 7.26 10.94
C ALA A 283 -9.68 6.78 9.49
N CYS A 284 -9.03 5.67 9.16
CA CYS A 284 -8.81 5.24 7.76
C CYS A 284 -9.87 4.25 7.24
N ALA A 285 -10.86 3.84 8.05
CA ALA A 285 -11.91 2.96 7.58
C ALA A 285 -12.72 3.59 6.42
N ASN A 286 -13.03 2.79 5.41
CA ASN A 286 -13.78 3.21 4.22
C ASN A 286 -15.04 2.34 4.05
N PRO A 287 -16.17 2.90 3.56
CA PRO A 287 -16.39 4.30 3.16
C PRO A 287 -16.68 5.25 4.34
N THR A 288 -16.91 4.74 5.53
CA THR A 288 -17.21 5.52 6.74
C THR A 288 -16.06 5.37 7.73
N PRO A 289 -15.45 6.47 8.21
CA PRO A 289 -14.33 6.43 9.14
C PRO A 289 -14.74 5.96 10.54
N GLU A 290 -13.77 5.60 11.37
CA GLU A 290 -13.97 5.26 12.79
C GLU A 290 -14.54 6.42 13.59
N ILE A 291 -14.25 7.65 13.19
CA ILE A 291 -14.82 8.90 13.71
C ILE A 291 -14.74 9.96 12.62
N PHE A 292 -15.73 10.83 12.52
CA PHE A 292 -15.66 11.96 11.59
C PHE A 292 -14.73 13.07 12.11
N PRO A 293 -14.09 13.86 11.21
CA PRO A 293 -13.13 14.88 11.60
C PRO A 293 -13.66 15.95 12.56
N ASP A 294 -14.90 16.38 12.38
CA ASP A 294 -15.55 17.36 13.27
C ASP A 294 -15.79 16.80 14.68
N GLU A 295 -16.18 15.53 14.79
CA GLU A 295 -16.35 14.83 16.07
C GLU A 295 -15.00 14.62 16.78
N ALA A 296 -13.95 14.24 16.03
CA ALA A 296 -12.61 14.07 16.57
C ALA A 296 -12.02 15.41 17.06
N LYS A 297 -12.17 16.48 16.27
CA LYS A 297 -11.76 17.84 16.67
C LYS A 297 -12.55 18.34 17.89
N ALA A 298 -13.85 18.04 17.98
CA ALA A 298 -14.67 18.35 19.17
C ALA A 298 -14.19 17.59 20.42
N GLY A 299 -13.58 16.42 20.26
CA GLY A 299 -12.92 15.64 21.30
C GLY A 299 -11.55 16.18 21.72
N GLY A 300 -10.97 17.13 20.97
CA GLY A 300 -9.67 17.71 21.26
C GLY A 300 -8.53 17.18 20.38
N ALA A 301 -8.83 16.40 19.35
CA ALA A 301 -7.82 16.04 18.36
C ALA A 301 -7.33 17.27 17.59
N ARG A 302 -6.03 17.44 17.51
CA ARG A 302 -5.42 18.55 16.77
C ARG A 302 -5.29 18.25 15.31
N ILE A 303 -4.88 17.02 14.98
CA ILE A 303 -4.72 16.57 13.59
C ILE A 303 -5.65 15.40 13.34
N VAL A 304 -6.39 15.47 12.24
CA VAL A 304 -7.28 14.40 11.81
C VAL A 304 -7.02 14.06 10.34
N SER A 305 -6.88 12.77 10.05
CA SER A 305 -6.79 12.20 8.70
C SER A 305 -7.87 11.16 8.50
N THR A 306 -8.32 10.99 7.27
CA THR A 306 -9.24 9.92 6.88
C THR A 306 -8.80 9.29 5.55
N GLY A 307 -9.41 8.17 5.16
CA GLY A 307 -9.26 7.61 3.81
C GLY A 307 -10.06 8.35 2.73
N ARG A 308 -10.88 9.33 3.11
CA ARG A 308 -11.83 10.02 2.21
C ARG A 308 -11.21 11.25 1.57
N SER A 309 -11.54 11.47 0.29
CA SER A 309 -11.05 12.63 -0.49
C SER A 309 -11.79 13.94 -0.21
N ASP A 310 -12.91 13.89 0.52
CA ASP A 310 -13.71 15.07 0.87
C ASP A 310 -13.27 15.74 2.18
N PHE A 311 -12.22 15.22 2.83
CA PHE A 311 -11.61 15.80 4.03
C PHE A 311 -10.11 16.08 3.81
N PRO A 312 -9.51 17.01 4.58
CA PRO A 312 -8.07 17.22 4.58
C PRO A 312 -7.27 15.98 4.97
N ASN A 313 -6.00 15.97 4.63
CA ASN A 313 -5.04 14.92 5.03
C ASN A 313 -5.48 13.51 4.60
N GLN A 314 -5.94 13.35 3.37
CA GLN A 314 -6.38 12.05 2.87
C GLN A 314 -5.25 11.03 2.89
N ILE A 315 -5.47 9.90 3.55
CA ILE A 315 -4.60 8.71 3.44
C ILE A 315 -5.03 7.93 2.20
N ASN A 316 -4.22 8.02 1.13
CA ASN A 316 -4.53 7.40 -0.17
C ASN A 316 -3.27 6.74 -0.74
N ASN A 317 -3.35 5.43 -0.97
CA ASN A 317 -2.24 4.61 -1.47
C ASN A 317 -1.69 5.06 -2.83
N VAL A 318 -2.47 5.82 -3.62
CA VAL A 318 -2.03 6.35 -4.91
C VAL A 318 -0.76 7.21 -4.82
N LEU A 319 -0.49 7.79 -3.65
CA LEU A 319 0.75 8.52 -3.40
C LEU A 319 1.98 7.61 -3.24
N ALA A 320 1.77 6.31 -2.92
CA ALA A 320 2.87 5.40 -2.63
C ALA A 320 3.19 4.46 -3.79
N PHE A 321 2.27 3.54 -4.12
CA PHE A 321 2.59 2.36 -4.92
C PHE A 321 3.13 2.66 -6.32
N PRO A 322 2.61 3.66 -7.09
CA PRO A 322 3.08 3.86 -8.46
C PRO A 322 4.55 4.28 -8.51
N ALA A 323 4.92 5.24 -7.66
CA ALA A 323 6.28 5.75 -7.58
C ALA A 323 7.24 4.76 -6.89
N LEU A 324 6.75 3.96 -5.93
CA LEU A 324 7.50 2.88 -5.30
C LEU A 324 7.94 1.83 -6.34
N PHE A 325 6.99 1.35 -7.16
CA PHE A 325 7.31 0.43 -8.26
C PHE A 325 8.22 1.06 -9.32
N ARG A 326 8.01 2.35 -9.64
CA ARG A 326 8.92 3.07 -10.54
C ARG A 326 10.35 3.04 -10.02
N GLY A 327 10.57 3.38 -8.75
CA GLY A 327 11.90 3.32 -8.15
C GLY A 327 12.50 1.92 -8.10
N ALA A 328 11.70 0.92 -7.78
CA ALA A 328 12.14 -0.48 -7.79
C ALA A 328 12.53 -0.96 -9.18
N PHE A 329 11.76 -0.60 -10.22
CA PHE A 329 12.03 -0.97 -11.62
C PHE A 329 13.24 -0.25 -12.20
N ASP A 330 13.47 1.01 -11.84
CA ASP A 330 14.61 1.80 -12.31
C ASP A 330 15.96 1.17 -11.93
N VAL A 331 15.99 0.39 -10.86
CA VAL A 331 17.19 -0.31 -10.38
C VAL A 331 17.08 -1.84 -10.48
N ARG A 332 16.04 -2.35 -11.17
CA ARG A 332 15.76 -3.79 -11.28
C ARG A 332 15.82 -4.48 -9.91
N ALA A 333 15.17 -3.90 -8.91
CA ALA A 333 15.20 -4.44 -7.55
C ALA A 333 14.63 -5.86 -7.49
N LYS A 334 15.21 -6.71 -6.62
CA LYS A 334 14.73 -8.08 -6.40
C LYS A 334 13.55 -8.13 -5.42
N ASP A 335 13.46 -7.14 -4.55
CA ASP A 335 12.44 -7.02 -3.52
C ASP A 335 12.07 -5.56 -3.29
N ILE A 336 10.95 -5.33 -2.65
CA ILE A 336 10.60 -4.07 -1.99
C ILE A 336 10.67 -4.35 -0.49
N ASN A 337 11.77 -3.93 0.13
CA ASN A 337 12.07 -4.19 1.54
C ASN A 337 11.61 -3.04 2.47
N GLU A 338 11.86 -3.18 3.77
CA GLU A 338 11.44 -2.17 4.77
C GLU A 338 12.14 -0.84 4.57
N GLU A 339 13.43 -0.84 4.22
CA GLU A 339 14.23 0.37 3.98
C GLU A 339 13.65 1.18 2.82
N MET A 340 13.22 0.54 1.74
CA MET A 340 12.56 1.19 0.61
C MET A 340 11.21 1.78 1.00
N LYS A 341 10.42 1.11 1.84
CA LYS A 341 9.12 1.61 2.34
C LYS A 341 9.30 2.82 3.26
N ILE A 342 10.28 2.78 4.15
CA ILE A 342 10.62 3.93 5.01
C ILE A 342 11.12 5.11 4.16
N ALA A 343 11.98 4.85 3.17
CA ALA A 343 12.46 5.88 2.25
C ALA A 343 11.33 6.54 1.46
N ALA A 344 10.33 5.76 1.00
CA ALA A 344 9.12 6.29 0.36
C ALA A 344 8.33 7.19 1.31
N SER A 345 8.13 6.75 2.57
CA SER A 345 7.41 7.54 3.57
C SER A 345 8.11 8.85 3.88
N LEU A 346 9.43 8.83 4.04
CA LEU A 346 10.25 10.03 4.27
C LEU A 346 10.23 10.97 3.07
N ALA A 347 10.32 10.44 1.85
CA ALA A 347 10.26 11.24 0.63
C ALA A 347 8.92 11.97 0.50
N LEU A 348 7.80 11.29 0.80
CA LEU A 348 6.47 11.89 0.82
C LEU A 348 6.34 12.97 1.89
N ALA A 349 6.79 12.69 3.11
CA ALA A 349 6.74 13.66 4.19
C ALA A 349 7.54 14.92 3.88
N ASN A 350 8.73 14.78 3.31
CA ASN A 350 9.63 15.88 2.99
C ASN A 350 9.22 16.71 1.75
N LEU A 351 8.17 16.32 1.02
CA LEU A 351 7.61 17.13 -0.06
C LEU A 351 6.92 18.39 0.45
N ILE A 352 6.45 18.36 1.68
CA ILE A 352 5.83 19.51 2.33
C ILE A 352 6.92 20.21 3.16
N SER A 353 7.18 21.48 2.85
CA SER A 353 8.14 22.28 3.61
C SER A 353 7.62 22.60 5.01
N ASP A 354 8.51 22.93 5.94
CA ASP A 354 8.10 23.26 7.32
C ASP A 354 7.20 24.51 7.37
N GLU A 355 7.31 25.43 6.38
CA GLU A 355 6.44 26.60 6.24
C GLU A 355 5.03 26.26 5.74
N GLU A 356 4.90 25.18 4.96
CA GLU A 356 3.61 24.72 4.44
C GLU A 356 2.88 23.82 5.43
N LEU A 357 3.61 23.15 6.33
CA LEU A 357 3.05 22.21 7.30
C LEU A 357 2.06 22.90 8.25
N ASN A 358 0.87 22.34 8.33
CA ASN A 358 -0.16 22.74 9.27
C ASN A 358 -1.12 21.60 9.59
N GLU A 359 -2.09 21.81 10.44
CA GLU A 359 -3.02 20.78 10.93
C GLU A 359 -3.86 20.14 9.82
N ASP A 360 -4.12 20.84 8.74
CA ASP A 360 -4.91 20.37 7.59
C ASP A 360 -4.06 20.03 6.35
N TYR A 361 -2.70 20.10 6.45
CA TYR A 361 -1.80 19.76 5.36
C TYR A 361 -0.53 19.06 5.87
N ILE A 362 -0.65 17.75 6.13
CA ILE A 362 0.44 16.86 6.56
C ILE A 362 0.79 15.79 5.52
N ILE A 363 -0.04 15.65 4.48
CA ILE A 363 0.14 14.68 3.38
C ILE A 363 0.00 15.45 2.06
N PRO A 364 0.90 15.25 1.07
CA PRO A 364 0.77 15.87 -0.24
C PRO A 364 -0.57 15.53 -0.92
N ALA A 365 -1.05 16.43 -1.77
CA ALA A 365 -2.24 16.14 -2.58
C ALA A 365 -1.98 14.97 -3.55
N ALA A 366 -3.00 14.18 -3.85
CA ALA A 366 -2.88 12.99 -4.72
C ALA A 366 -2.33 13.30 -6.14
N PHE A 367 -2.54 14.53 -6.62
CA PHE A 367 -2.06 15.00 -7.93
C PHE A 367 -0.81 15.88 -7.86
N ASP A 368 -0.09 15.90 -6.75
CA ASP A 368 1.17 16.65 -6.64
C ASP A 368 2.21 16.05 -7.61
N PRO A 369 2.65 16.81 -8.63
CA PRO A 369 3.55 16.30 -9.66
C PRO A 369 4.94 15.94 -9.14
N ARG A 370 5.31 16.42 -7.94
CA ARG A 370 6.61 16.15 -7.32
C ARG A 370 6.72 14.73 -6.77
N VAL A 371 5.59 14.08 -6.47
CA VAL A 371 5.53 12.77 -5.77
C VAL A 371 6.30 11.70 -6.53
N LYS A 372 6.02 11.55 -7.84
CA LYS A 372 6.65 10.51 -8.66
C LYS A 372 8.17 10.53 -8.54
N ASP A 373 8.77 11.68 -8.81
CA ASP A 373 10.24 11.81 -8.87
C ASP A 373 10.89 11.72 -7.49
N ALA A 374 10.28 12.32 -6.47
CA ALA A 374 10.81 12.29 -5.12
C ALA A 374 10.80 10.87 -4.55
N VAL A 375 9.67 10.19 -4.63
CA VAL A 375 9.52 8.84 -4.09
C VAL A 375 10.35 7.82 -4.87
N SER A 376 10.30 7.83 -6.22
CA SER A 376 11.05 6.86 -7.02
C SER A 376 12.56 6.97 -6.82
N LYS A 377 13.11 8.18 -6.74
CA LYS A 377 14.54 8.40 -6.46
C LYS A 377 14.94 7.90 -5.07
N ALA A 378 14.16 8.20 -4.05
CA ALA A 378 14.43 7.75 -2.69
C ALA A 378 14.37 6.22 -2.58
N VAL A 379 13.39 5.60 -3.20
CA VAL A 379 13.21 4.15 -3.24
C VAL A 379 14.36 3.47 -3.99
N ALA A 380 14.76 3.99 -5.15
CA ALA A 380 15.88 3.48 -5.91
C ALA A 380 17.20 3.56 -5.12
N GLN A 381 17.43 4.67 -4.41
CA GLN A 381 18.60 4.82 -3.55
C GLN A 381 18.58 3.82 -2.40
N ALA A 382 17.45 3.69 -1.70
CA ALA A 382 17.30 2.71 -0.61
C ALA A 382 17.49 1.26 -1.09
N ALA A 383 17.04 0.93 -2.31
CA ALA A 383 17.28 -0.38 -2.91
C ALA A 383 18.77 -0.66 -3.16
N ARG A 384 19.53 0.34 -3.59
CA ARG A 384 20.99 0.23 -3.74
C ARG A 384 21.69 0.08 -2.39
N ASP A 385 21.33 0.92 -1.42
CA ASP A 385 21.95 0.94 -0.08
C ASP A 385 21.69 -0.37 0.68
N SER A 386 20.53 -0.98 0.49
CA SER A 386 20.16 -2.26 1.11
C SER A 386 20.56 -3.50 0.28
N GLY A 387 21.19 -3.31 -0.88
CA GLY A 387 21.74 -4.40 -1.69
C GLY A 387 20.71 -5.24 -2.45
N VAL A 388 19.49 -4.73 -2.64
CA VAL A 388 18.45 -5.42 -3.42
C VAL A 388 18.37 -4.93 -4.87
N ALA A 389 19.04 -3.84 -5.23
CA ALA A 389 19.17 -3.38 -6.59
C ALA A 389 20.11 -4.28 -7.41
N ARG A 390 19.85 -4.39 -8.73
CA ARG A 390 20.72 -5.10 -9.69
C ARG A 390 21.57 -4.16 -10.53
N ILE A 391 21.12 -2.90 -10.67
CA ILE A 391 21.82 -1.87 -11.46
C ILE A 391 21.83 -0.53 -10.74
#